data_07683de06af3b9d02ad6b80e264d0035
#
_entry.id   07683de06af3b9d02ad6b80e264d0035
#
_cell.length_a   1.000
_cell.length_b   1.000
_cell.length_c   1.000
_cell.angle_alpha   90.00
_cell.angle_beta   90.00
_cell.angle_gamma   90.00
#
_symmetry.space_group_name_H-M   'P 1'
#
loop_
_entity.id
_entity.type
_entity.pdbx_description
1 polymer ?
#
loop_
_entity_poly.entity_id
_entity_poly.type
_entity_poly.pdbx_seq_one_letter_code
_entity_poly.pdbx_strand_id
1 'polypeptide(L)'
;KSVRVGADEAIITAEFLLDEDLMDELGPFFAESGIPLDDDLLMLRRVVPAQGRSRAFVQDAPVSQQLLNNLRERLVEIHGQGEVGRLARKSWQRQALDEFAGHDELLLEVGGHHAAWAKEIAARDELQELIRRDLGQREELELALAEFDELSPQASEEEELAGKRQELVKFSKLVQDLEHMRLALSGDGGAEERIIDAGRILGRIQDQLPEELASLEGLVDQALESAREAAGQIEDALSSLGGDQGSLERIEERLFALRELARKHRVPASSLHDHHESLAARMDNLCGMEKKLAEAEHAIGQQRALFDEAAARLTHSRQDAAQRLADVIMNEFVGLKLERARFEVALTSLPEPASHGQDQVIFLAAMNKGQALAPFHEVASGGEQSRFLLALRVALGATRNIPVQLFDEIDQGIGGQTAAAVGARLEALGQHG
;
A
#
# COMPACT_ATOMS: atom_id res chain seq x y z
N LYS A 1 -8.23 48.26 -14.33
CA LYS A 1 -9.14 48.43 -13.17
C LYS A 1 -10.57 48.35 -13.71
N SER A 2 -11.37 47.44 -13.18
CA SER A 2 -12.75 47.15 -13.63
C SER A 2 -13.76 48.19 -13.13
N VAL A 3 -13.42 49.05 -12.17
CA VAL A 3 -14.30 50.07 -11.60
C VAL A 3 -13.95 51.43 -12.22
N ARG A 4 -14.97 52.13 -12.67
CA ARG A 4 -14.84 53.49 -13.23
C ARG A 4 -14.28 54.46 -12.20
N VAL A 5 -13.42 55.37 -12.62
CA VAL A 5 -12.88 56.43 -11.74
C VAL A 5 -14.03 57.24 -11.14
N GLY A 6 -14.07 57.33 -9.81
CA GLY A 6 -15.12 58.02 -9.05
C GLY A 6 -16.36 57.20 -8.69
N ALA A 7 -16.40 55.89 -9.04
CA ALA A 7 -17.44 54.97 -8.59
C ALA A 7 -16.92 54.11 -7.43
N ASP A 8 -17.80 53.73 -6.49
CA ASP A 8 -17.48 52.90 -5.34
C ASP A 8 -17.41 51.42 -5.73
N GLU A 9 -18.20 50.99 -6.71
CA GLU A 9 -18.24 49.60 -7.17
C GLU A 9 -18.68 49.50 -8.65
N ALA A 10 -18.43 48.35 -9.26
CA ALA A 10 -18.95 47.94 -10.55
C ALA A 10 -19.81 46.70 -10.36
N ILE A 11 -21.03 46.71 -10.93
CA ILE A 11 -21.93 45.57 -10.93
C ILE A 11 -22.01 45.07 -12.37
N ILE A 12 -21.81 43.78 -12.54
CA ILE A 12 -21.90 43.08 -13.83
C ILE A 12 -22.95 41.99 -13.65
N THR A 13 -23.98 42.02 -14.50
CA THR A 13 -25.04 40.99 -14.51
C THR A 13 -25.07 40.37 -15.91
N ALA A 14 -25.22 39.02 -15.94
CA ALA A 14 -25.45 38.25 -17.13
C ALA A 14 -26.69 37.37 -16.89
N GLU A 15 -27.58 37.37 -17.86
CA GLU A 15 -28.82 36.61 -17.85
C GLU A 15 -28.76 35.58 -18.98
N PHE A 16 -29.05 34.34 -18.68
CA PHE A 16 -29.03 33.22 -19.63
C PHE A 16 -30.43 32.60 -19.63
N LEU A 17 -30.98 32.44 -20.83
CA LEU A 17 -32.18 31.64 -21.02
C LEU A 17 -31.72 30.20 -21.27
N LEU A 18 -32.12 29.28 -20.38
CA LEU A 18 -31.76 27.87 -20.43
C LEU A 18 -32.82 27.09 -21.21
N ASP A 19 -32.42 26.28 -22.16
CA ASP A 19 -33.32 25.28 -22.77
C ASP A 19 -33.46 24.04 -21.88
N GLU A 20 -34.32 23.08 -22.27
CA GLU A 20 -34.59 21.87 -21.49
C GLU A 20 -33.32 21.02 -21.32
N ASP A 21 -32.49 20.88 -22.35
CA ASP A 21 -31.28 20.09 -22.34
C ASP A 21 -30.24 20.66 -21.36
N LEU A 22 -30.09 21.99 -21.36
CA LEU A 22 -29.15 22.68 -20.46
C LEU A 22 -29.66 22.70 -19.00
N MET A 23 -30.98 22.77 -18.81
CA MET A 23 -31.58 22.62 -17.48
C MET A 23 -31.34 21.23 -16.91
N ASP A 24 -31.45 20.19 -17.70
CA ASP A 24 -31.15 18.81 -17.30
C ASP A 24 -29.66 18.61 -16.98
N GLU A 25 -28.76 19.20 -17.76
CA GLU A 25 -27.31 19.13 -17.51
C GLU A 25 -26.91 19.90 -16.24
N LEU A 26 -27.47 21.08 -16.01
CA LEU A 26 -27.10 21.93 -14.87
C LEU A 26 -27.86 21.58 -13.59
N GLY A 27 -28.99 20.89 -13.67
CA GLY A 27 -29.82 20.53 -12.53
C GLY A 27 -29.07 19.85 -11.38
N PRO A 28 -28.31 18.76 -11.63
CA PRO A 28 -27.50 18.12 -10.60
C PRO A 28 -26.46 19.05 -9.95
N PHE A 29 -25.81 19.91 -10.75
CA PHE A 29 -24.82 20.86 -10.27
C PHE A 29 -25.43 21.92 -9.32
N PHE A 30 -26.64 22.42 -9.64
CA PHE A 30 -27.35 23.37 -8.79
C PHE A 30 -27.89 22.70 -7.52
N ALA A 31 -28.37 21.46 -7.62
CA ALA A 31 -28.84 20.67 -6.47
C ALA A 31 -27.71 20.43 -5.45
N GLU A 32 -26.51 20.06 -5.90
CA GLU A 32 -25.34 19.91 -5.03
C GLU A 32 -24.91 21.23 -4.38
N SER A 33 -25.07 22.33 -5.11
CA SER A 33 -24.69 23.68 -4.64
C SER A 33 -25.74 24.31 -3.72
N GLY A 34 -26.92 23.70 -3.56
CA GLY A 34 -28.03 24.24 -2.77
C GLY A 34 -28.62 25.52 -3.34
N ILE A 35 -28.51 25.77 -4.64
CA ILE A 35 -29.02 26.94 -5.33
C ILE A 35 -30.26 26.51 -6.11
N PRO A 36 -31.45 27.07 -5.84
CA PRO A 36 -32.67 26.73 -6.59
C PRO A 36 -32.54 27.22 -8.05
N LEU A 37 -32.88 26.35 -8.98
CA LEU A 37 -33.06 26.65 -10.40
C LEU A 37 -34.52 26.38 -10.72
N ASP A 38 -35.38 27.38 -10.37
CA ASP A 38 -36.85 27.23 -10.45
C ASP A 38 -37.41 27.71 -11.80
N ASP A 39 -36.64 28.53 -12.53
CA ASP A 39 -37.01 29.13 -13.81
C ASP A 39 -35.99 28.85 -14.90
N ASP A 40 -36.35 28.99 -16.14
CA ASP A 40 -35.49 28.92 -17.32
C ASP A 40 -34.48 30.10 -17.43
N LEU A 41 -34.64 31.12 -16.55
CA LEU A 41 -33.77 32.29 -16.51
C LEU A 41 -32.69 32.16 -15.43
N LEU A 42 -31.44 32.00 -15.82
CA LEU A 42 -30.30 31.98 -14.92
C LEU A 42 -29.62 33.34 -14.87
N MET A 43 -29.60 33.97 -13.69
CA MET A 43 -28.93 35.25 -13.45
C MET A 43 -27.59 35.05 -12.73
N LEU A 44 -26.52 35.53 -13.35
CA LEU A 44 -25.19 35.59 -12.75
C LEU A 44 -24.83 37.03 -12.46
N ARG A 45 -24.44 37.36 -11.24
CA ARG A 45 -24.09 38.72 -10.85
C ARG A 45 -22.74 38.78 -10.15
N ARG A 46 -21.91 39.73 -10.56
CA ARG A 46 -20.63 39.98 -9.90
C ARG A 46 -20.55 41.45 -9.47
N VAL A 47 -20.23 41.67 -8.21
CA VAL A 47 -19.99 42.99 -7.61
C VAL A 47 -18.49 43.14 -7.35
N VAL A 48 -17.87 44.12 -8.00
CA VAL A 48 -16.46 44.43 -7.88
C VAL A 48 -16.32 45.80 -7.22
N PRO A 49 -15.99 45.89 -5.94
CA PRO A 49 -15.78 47.16 -5.24
C PRO A 49 -14.47 47.80 -5.69
N ALA A 50 -14.37 49.14 -5.60
CA ALA A 50 -13.15 49.90 -5.90
C ALA A 50 -12.00 49.46 -4.97
N GLN A 51 -12.30 49.06 -3.74
CA GLN A 51 -11.37 48.49 -2.78
C GLN A 51 -12.01 47.24 -2.13
N GLY A 52 -11.20 46.19 -1.95
CA GLY A 52 -11.65 44.94 -1.34
C GLY A 52 -11.82 43.78 -2.32
N ARG A 53 -12.50 42.72 -1.87
CA ARG A 53 -12.71 41.47 -2.65
C ARG A 53 -14.02 41.52 -3.43
N SER A 54 -14.02 41.04 -4.66
CA SER A 54 -15.25 40.89 -5.44
C SER A 54 -16.16 39.80 -4.83
N ARG A 55 -17.47 39.98 -5.00
CA ARG A 55 -18.52 39.07 -4.60
C ARG A 55 -19.23 38.54 -5.82
N ALA A 56 -19.53 37.26 -5.85
CA ALA A 56 -20.27 36.61 -6.93
C ALA A 56 -21.60 36.10 -6.40
N PHE A 57 -22.61 36.12 -7.26
CA PHE A 57 -23.98 35.68 -6.95
C PHE A 57 -24.51 34.90 -8.16
N VAL A 58 -25.24 33.81 -7.85
CA VAL A 58 -26.06 33.07 -8.80
C VAL A 58 -27.49 33.20 -8.31
N GLN A 59 -28.41 33.67 -9.14
CA GLN A 59 -29.68 34.20 -8.70
C GLN A 59 -29.42 35.28 -7.64
N ASP A 60 -29.92 35.12 -6.45
CA ASP A 60 -29.62 36.01 -5.32
C ASP A 60 -28.71 35.38 -4.27
N ALA A 61 -28.29 34.13 -4.49
CA ALA A 61 -27.43 33.41 -3.57
C ALA A 61 -25.95 33.80 -3.75
N PRO A 62 -25.21 34.14 -2.69
CA PRO A 62 -23.78 34.39 -2.76
C PRO A 62 -23.03 33.08 -3.02
N VAL A 63 -22.12 33.09 -4.01
CA VAL A 63 -21.37 31.92 -4.44
C VAL A 63 -19.87 32.15 -4.41
N SER A 64 -19.12 31.03 -4.42
CA SER A 64 -17.67 31.07 -4.56
C SER A 64 -17.26 31.49 -5.97
N GLN A 65 -16.06 32.06 -6.09
CA GLN A 65 -15.46 32.37 -7.40
C GLN A 65 -15.26 31.09 -8.24
N GLN A 66 -15.01 29.97 -7.59
CA GLN A 66 -14.81 28.69 -8.26
C GLN A 66 -16.11 28.18 -8.88
N LEU A 67 -17.22 28.28 -8.16
CA LEU A 67 -18.54 27.91 -8.68
C LEU A 67 -18.91 28.78 -9.90
N LEU A 68 -18.68 30.09 -9.81
CA LEU A 68 -18.92 30.98 -10.94
C LEU A 68 -18.05 30.64 -12.16
N ASN A 69 -16.79 30.25 -11.96
CA ASN A 69 -15.92 29.79 -13.03
C ASN A 69 -16.40 28.50 -13.67
N ASN A 70 -16.86 27.53 -12.86
CA ASN A 70 -17.40 26.26 -13.35
C ASN A 70 -18.67 26.47 -14.19
N LEU A 71 -19.55 27.37 -13.75
CA LEU A 71 -20.73 27.77 -14.56
C LEU A 71 -20.33 28.47 -15.85
N ARG A 72 -19.36 29.39 -15.78
CA ARG A 72 -18.87 30.08 -16.99
C ARG A 72 -18.40 29.10 -18.06
N GLU A 73 -17.69 28.01 -17.66
CA GLU A 73 -17.16 27.01 -18.58
C GLU A 73 -18.25 26.21 -19.30
N ARG A 74 -19.44 26.14 -18.71
CA ARG A 74 -20.61 25.45 -19.28
C ARG A 74 -21.53 26.38 -20.09
N LEU A 75 -21.59 27.66 -19.73
CA LEU A 75 -22.51 28.61 -20.30
C LEU A 75 -21.91 29.49 -21.42
N VAL A 76 -20.64 29.86 -21.29
CA VAL A 76 -20.02 30.85 -22.19
C VAL A 76 -18.62 30.42 -22.58
N GLU A 77 -18.38 30.40 -23.87
CA GLU A 77 -17.05 30.27 -24.42
C GLU A 77 -16.65 31.61 -25.06
N ILE A 78 -15.53 32.18 -24.59
CA ILE A 78 -15.03 33.49 -25.08
C ILE A 78 -13.79 33.25 -25.94
N HIS A 79 -13.90 33.57 -27.20
CA HIS A 79 -12.84 33.45 -28.22
C HIS A 79 -12.19 34.82 -28.49
N GLY A 80 -10.99 35.03 -27.96
CA GLY A 80 -10.23 36.28 -28.12
C GLY A 80 -8.75 36.11 -27.82
N GLN A 81 -7.99 37.21 -27.67
CA GLN A 81 -6.53 37.19 -27.43
C GLN A 81 -6.08 36.23 -26.29
N GLY A 82 -6.91 35.92 -25.32
CA GLY A 82 -6.62 34.96 -24.23
C GLY A 82 -6.62 33.50 -24.66
N GLU A 83 -7.27 33.15 -25.79
CA GLU A 83 -7.39 31.77 -26.26
C GLU A 83 -6.15 31.26 -27.01
N VAL A 84 -5.36 32.14 -27.58
CA VAL A 84 -4.09 31.74 -28.18
C VAL A 84 -3.23 30.97 -27.21
N GLY A 85 -3.25 31.35 -25.93
CA GLY A 85 -2.60 30.58 -24.85
C GLY A 85 -3.21 29.21 -24.58
N ARG A 86 -4.51 29.01 -24.90
CA ARG A 86 -5.17 27.68 -24.78
C ARG A 86 -4.79 26.75 -25.94
N LEU A 87 -4.74 27.31 -27.19
CA LEU A 87 -4.27 26.56 -28.35
C LEU A 87 -2.85 26.06 -28.24
N ALA A 88 -1.99 26.75 -27.47
CA ALA A 88 -0.63 26.31 -27.18
C ALA A 88 -0.58 25.13 -26.21
N ARG A 89 -1.66 24.86 -25.45
CA ARG A 89 -1.68 23.79 -24.47
C ARG A 89 -1.94 22.45 -25.15
N LYS A 90 -0.96 21.56 -25.05
CA LYS A 90 -1.05 20.20 -25.60
C LYS A 90 -2.24 19.40 -25.04
N SER A 91 -2.60 19.61 -23.78
CA SER A 91 -3.80 19.00 -23.18
C SER A 91 -5.09 19.42 -23.87
N TRP A 92 -5.21 20.69 -24.22
CA TRP A 92 -6.37 21.20 -24.94
C TRP A 92 -6.44 20.66 -26.39
N GLN A 93 -5.29 20.62 -27.10
CA GLN A 93 -5.22 20.04 -28.46
C GLN A 93 -5.63 18.57 -28.48
N ARG A 94 -5.20 17.80 -27.48
CA ARG A 94 -5.62 16.40 -27.32
C ARG A 94 -7.13 16.29 -27.06
N GLN A 95 -7.64 17.10 -26.11
CA GLN A 95 -9.08 17.11 -25.81
C GLN A 95 -9.92 17.45 -27.04
N ALA A 96 -9.52 18.45 -27.83
CA ALA A 96 -10.21 18.82 -29.04
C ALA A 96 -10.24 17.71 -30.09
N LEU A 97 -9.15 16.93 -30.22
CA LEU A 97 -9.11 15.77 -31.11
C LEU A 97 -10.00 14.64 -30.58
N ASP A 98 -9.92 14.34 -29.27
CA ASP A 98 -10.71 13.29 -28.63
C ASP A 98 -12.22 13.59 -28.73
N GLU A 99 -12.60 14.84 -28.55
CA GLU A 99 -13.97 15.34 -28.67
C GLU A 99 -14.48 15.25 -30.12
N PHE A 100 -13.67 15.66 -31.11
CA PHE A 100 -14.00 15.52 -32.53
C PHE A 100 -14.24 14.06 -32.93
N ALA A 101 -13.53 13.15 -32.30
CA ALA A 101 -13.60 11.72 -32.59
C ALA A 101 -14.66 10.95 -31.79
N GLY A 102 -15.20 11.56 -30.72
CA GLY A 102 -16.12 10.89 -29.79
C GLY A 102 -15.46 9.78 -28.98
N HIS A 103 -14.28 10.06 -28.42
CA HIS A 103 -13.46 9.06 -27.73
C HIS A 103 -13.86 8.82 -26.25
N ASP A 104 -15.00 9.27 -25.76
CA ASP A 104 -15.39 9.22 -24.36
C ASP A 104 -15.31 7.80 -23.76
N GLU A 105 -15.84 6.80 -24.46
CA GLU A 105 -15.79 5.40 -24.01
C GLU A 105 -14.37 4.84 -23.98
N LEU A 106 -13.56 5.12 -25.02
CA LEU A 106 -12.16 4.67 -25.06
C LEU A 106 -11.32 5.35 -23.97
N LEU A 107 -11.56 6.61 -23.68
CA LEU A 107 -10.89 7.36 -22.62
C LEU A 107 -11.26 6.80 -21.24
N LEU A 108 -12.53 6.45 -21.03
CA LEU A 108 -12.96 5.78 -19.77
C LEU A 108 -12.29 4.43 -19.61
N GLU A 109 -12.21 3.63 -20.65
CA GLU A 109 -11.56 2.31 -20.64
C GLU A 109 -10.06 2.44 -20.31
N VAL A 110 -9.34 3.29 -21.05
CA VAL A 110 -7.91 3.55 -20.85
C VAL A 110 -7.65 4.11 -19.44
N GLY A 111 -8.48 5.05 -18.98
CA GLY A 111 -8.39 5.62 -17.64
C GLY A 111 -8.62 4.59 -16.55
N GLY A 112 -9.57 3.69 -16.73
CA GLY A 112 -9.86 2.58 -15.82
C GLY A 112 -8.68 1.62 -15.68
N HIS A 113 -8.10 1.18 -16.80
CA HIS A 113 -6.92 0.30 -16.79
C HIS A 113 -5.69 0.99 -16.20
N HIS A 114 -5.47 2.28 -16.49
CA HIS A 114 -4.38 3.05 -15.88
C HIS A 114 -4.53 3.15 -14.36
N ALA A 115 -5.74 3.42 -13.85
CA ALA A 115 -6.00 3.49 -12.42
C ALA A 115 -5.81 2.14 -11.72
N ALA A 116 -6.26 1.05 -12.34
CA ALA A 116 -6.04 -0.31 -11.85
C ALA A 116 -4.54 -0.63 -11.80
N TRP A 117 -3.79 -0.35 -12.87
CA TRP A 117 -2.34 -0.54 -12.91
C TRP A 117 -1.60 0.28 -11.85
N ALA A 118 -1.94 1.55 -11.67
CA ALA A 118 -1.36 2.41 -10.64
C ALA A 118 -1.64 1.90 -9.22
N LYS A 119 -2.83 1.34 -8.99
CA LYS A 119 -3.21 0.72 -7.71
C LYS A 119 -2.34 -0.49 -7.38
N GLU A 120 -2.09 -1.38 -8.36
CA GLU A 120 -1.22 -2.55 -8.14
C GLU A 120 0.23 -2.15 -7.89
N ILE A 121 0.74 -1.11 -8.57
CA ILE A 121 2.07 -0.56 -8.29
C ILE A 121 2.16 -0.07 -6.84
N ALA A 122 1.18 0.71 -6.38
CA ALA A 122 1.16 1.22 -5.02
C ALA A 122 1.12 0.08 -3.98
N ALA A 123 0.32 -0.96 -4.22
CA ALA A 123 0.25 -2.14 -3.36
C ALA A 123 1.59 -2.90 -3.31
N ARG A 124 2.27 -3.08 -4.48
CA ARG A 124 3.61 -3.66 -4.56
C ARG A 124 4.63 -2.85 -3.77
N ASP A 125 4.63 -1.52 -3.91
CA ASP A 125 5.58 -0.63 -3.23
C ASP A 125 5.40 -0.68 -1.71
N GLU A 126 4.16 -0.75 -1.21
CA GLU A 126 3.87 -0.93 0.21
C GLU A 126 4.40 -2.28 0.73
N LEU A 127 4.16 -3.38 0.00
CA LEU A 127 4.67 -4.70 0.35
C LEU A 127 6.21 -4.73 0.34
N GLN A 128 6.85 -4.13 -0.64
CA GLN A 128 8.31 -4.05 -0.71
C GLN A 128 8.91 -3.30 0.48
N GLU A 129 8.27 -2.21 0.91
CA GLU A 129 8.75 -1.45 2.07
C GLU A 129 8.58 -2.24 3.38
N LEU A 130 7.49 -3.01 3.54
CA LEU A 130 7.29 -3.91 4.67
C LEU A 130 8.36 -5.01 4.70
N ILE A 131 8.56 -5.70 3.57
CA ILE A 131 9.59 -6.75 3.44
C ILE A 131 10.98 -6.18 3.71
N ARG A 132 11.30 -4.99 3.21
CA ARG A 132 12.62 -4.37 3.42
C ARG A 132 12.92 -4.08 4.88
N ARG A 133 11.92 -3.72 5.68
CA ARG A 133 12.06 -3.53 7.13
C ARG A 133 12.36 -4.84 7.84
N ASP A 134 11.81 -5.94 7.37
CA ASP A 134 11.92 -7.25 8.00
C ASP A 134 13.08 -8.10 7.45
N LEU A 135 13.58 -7.81 6.23
CA LEU A 135 14.69 -8.55 5.60
C LEU A 135 15.98 -8.58 6.43
N GLY A 136 16.28 -7.51 7.19
CA GLY A 136 17.42 -7.49 8.12
C GLY A 136 17.29 -8.48 9.28
N GLN A 137 16.10 -9.03 9.51
CA GLN A 137 15.82 -9.98 10.58
C GLN A 137 15.68 -11.43 10.09
N ARG A 138 15.59 -11.66 8.78
CA ARG A 138 15.33 -12.99 8.21
C ARG A 138 16.42 -14.00 8.55
N GLU A 139 17.70 -13.64 8.29
CA GLU A 139 18.82 -14.52 8.61
C GLU A 139 18.93 -14.81 10.10
N GLU A 140 18.64 -13.81 10.94
CA GLU A 140 18.60 -14.00 12.40
C GLU A 140 17.45 -14.92 12.82
N LEU A 141 16.27 -14.78 12.17
CA LEU A 141 15.11 -15.65 12.42
C LEU A 141 15.36 -17.09 11.96
N GLU A 142 15.96 -17.30 10.78
CA GLU A 142 16.31 -18.63 10.26
C GLU A 142 17.30 -19.35 11.18
N LEU A 143 18.35 -18.64 11.63
CA LEU A 143 19.31 -19.17 12.58
C LEU A 143 18.68 -19.48 13.93
N ALA A 144 17.84 -18.57 14.45
CA ALA A 144 17.15 -18.78 15.70
C ALA A 144 16.21 -20.00 15.62
N LEU A 145 15.39 -20.10 14.58
CA LEU A 145 14.49 -21.24 14.37
C LEU A 145 15.24 -22.57 14.29
N ALA A 146 16.36 -22.61 13.56
CA ALA A 146 17.17 -23.83 13.46
C ALA A 146 17.65 -24.32 14.85
N GLU A 147 18.04 -23.42 15.76
CA GLU A 147 18.44 -23.75 17.12
C GLU A 147 17.26 -24.26 17.97
N PHE A 148 16.09 -23.63 17.80
CA PHE A 148 14.88 -24.08 18.48
C PHE A 148 14.38 -25.43 17.95
N ASP A 149 14.47 -25.65 16.64
CA ASP A 149 14.08 -26.92 16.00
C ASP A 149 14.98 -28.08 16.45
N GLU A 150 16.32 -27.84 16.58
CA GLU A 150 17.27 -28.83 17.05
C GLU A 150 16.98 -29.23 18.51
N LEU A 151 16.70 -28.28 19.38
CA LEU A 151 16.40 -28.57 20.78
C LEU A 151 14.95 -28.98 21.00
N SER A 152 13.99 -28.50 20.20
CA SER A 152 12.55 -28.77 20.26
C SER A 152 11.99 -28.65 21.68
N PRO A 153 12.07 -27.48 22.33
CA PRO A 153 11.61 -27.30 23.71
C PRO A 153 10.10 -27.47 23.80
N GLN A 154 9.66 -28.23 24.82
CA GLN A 154 8.24 -28.51 25.07
C GLN A 154 7.67 -27.51 26.10
N ALA A 155 6.35 -27.34 26.08
CA ALA A 155 5.67 -26.51 27.07
C ALA A 155 5.90 -27.11 28.49
N SER A 156 6.25 -26.24 29.44
CA SER A 156 6.51 -26.60 30.85
C SER A 156 7.66 -27.62 31.09
N GLU A 157 8.45 -27.95 30.05
CA GLU A 157 9.51 -28.96 30.12
C GLU A 157 10.55 -28.66 31.21
N GLU A 158 10.97 -27.40 31.32
CA GLU A 158 11.96 -26.96 32.31
C GLU A 158 11.48 -27.22 33.75
N GLU A 159 10.21 -26.87 34.02
CA GLU A 159 9.62 -27.04 35.35
C GLU A 159 9.49 -28.55 35.72
N GLU A 160 9.04 -29.35 34.76
CA GLU A 160 8.93 -30.79 34.96
C GLU A 160 10.28 -31.45 35.22
N LEU A 161 11.29 -31.11 34.40
CA LEU A 161 12.64 -31.64 34.57
C LEU A 161 13.31 -31.15 35.85
N ALA A 162 13.09 -29.89 36.24
CA ALA A 162 13.58 -29.34 37.49
C ALA A 162 12.97 -30.06 38.71
N GLY A 163 11.67 -30.36 38.66
CA GLY A 163 10.97 -31.18 39.65
C GLY A 163 11.56 -32.59 39.74
N LYS A 164 11.69 -33.30 38.62
CA LYS A 164 12.29 -34.65 38.54
C LYS A 164 13.74 -34.67 39.05
N ARG A 165 14.52 -33.66 38.66
CA ARG A 165 15.90 -33.51 39.18
C ARG A 165 15.93 -33.39 40.68
N GLN A 166 15.06 -32.58 41.28
CA GLN A 166 15.01 -32.37 42.72
C GLN A 166 14.65 -33.68 43.45
N GLU A 167 13.73 -34.48 42.92
CA GLU A 167 13.38 -35.78 43.44
C GLU A 167 14.55 -36.77 43.36
N LEU A 168 15.21 -36.87 42.20
CA LEU A 168 16.36 -37.75 41.98
C LEU A 168 17.56 -37.38 42.84
N VAL A 169 17.83 -36.08 43.05
CA VAL A 169 18.90 -35.62 43.97
C VAL A 169 18.62 -36.04 45.41
N LYS A 170 17.35 -35.89 45.88
CA LYS A 170 16.95 -36.40 47.24
C LYS A 170 17.11 -37.90 47.32
N PHE A 171 16.70 -38.61 46.28
CA PHE A 171 16.82 -40.06 46.19
C PHE A 171 18.29 -40.53 46.18
N SER A 172 19.15 -39.94 45.39
CA SER A 172 20.59 -40.21 45.32
C SER A 172 21.26 -40.01 46.70
N LYS A 173 20.87 -38.96 47.42
CA LYS A 173 21.37 -38.72 48.77
C LYS A 173 20.92 -39.81 49.76
N LEU A 174 19.63 -40.25 49.66
CA LEU A 174 19.11 -41.34 50.47
C LEU A 174 19.91 -42.64 50.19
N VAL A 175 20.20 -42.98 48.95
CA VAL A 175 20.99 -44.17 48.57
C VAL A 175 22.42 -44.04 49.15
N GLN A 176 23.07 -42.87 49.08
CA GLN A 176 24.38 -42.65 49.70
C GLN A 176 24.38 -42.82 51.22
N ASP A 177 23.35 -42.27 51.89
CA ASP A 177 23.20 -42.39 53.36
C ASP A 177 22.99 -43.87 53.77
N LEU A 178 22.15 -44.62 53.03
CA LEU A 178 21.95 -46.08 53.25
C LEU A 178 23.24 -46.89 53.03
N GLU A 179 24.01 -46.58 51.99
CA GLU A 179 25.32 -47.21 51.71
C GLU A 179 26.32 -46.89 52.82
N HIS A 180 26.38 -45.72 53.37
CA HIS A 180 27.19 -45.36 54.52
C HIS A 180 26.74 -46.15 55.75
N MET A 181 25.44 -46.33 56.00
CA MET A 181 24.90 -47.15 57.08
C MET A 181 25.28 -48.61 56.89
N ARG A 182 25.16 -49.17 55.69
CA ARG A 182 25.57 -50.57 55.39
C ARG A 182 27.06 -50.78 55.68
N LEU A 183 27.92 -49.84 55.20
CA LEU A 183 29.35 -49.94 55.53
C LEU A 183 29.66 -49.81 57.00
N ALA A 184 28.94 -49.00 57.76
CA ALA A 184 29.09 -48.88 59.21
C ALA A 184 28.67 -50.15 60.00
N LEU A 185 27.70 -50.89 59.47
CA LEU A 185 27.25 -52.14 60.08
C LEU A 185 28.09 -53.33 59.65
N SER A 186 28.28 -53.57 58.36
CA SER A 186 28.88 -54.79 57.78
C SER A 186 30.17 -54.61 57.00
N GLY A 187 30.67 -53.34 56.86
CA GLY A 187 31.97 -53.07 56.23
C GLY A 187 33.19 -53.39 57.09
N ASP A 188 34.39 -53.31 56.51
CA ASP A 188 35.67 -53.46 57.20
C ASP A 188 35.74 -52.55 58.45
N GLY A 189 35.93 -53.16 59.65
CA GLY A 189 35.92 -52.45 60.93
C GLY A 189 34.54 -51.99 61.40
N GLY A 190 33.48 -52.44 60.74
CA GLY A 190 32.08 -52.17 61.06
C GLY A 190 31.59 -52.80 62.41
N ALA A 191 30.31 -52.55 62.70
CA ALA A 191 29.73 -53.01 63.98
C ALA A 191 29.76 -54.52 64.12
N GLU A 192 29.47 -55.28 63.07
CA GLU A 192 29.54 -56.75 63.08
C GLU A 192 30.90 -57.25 63.50
N GLU A 193 31.98 -56.78 62.90
CA GLU A 193 33.34 -57.21 63.21
C GLU A 193 33.71 -56.92 64.69
N ARG A 194 33.34 -55.67 65.12
CA ARG A 194 33.59 -55.28 66.52
C ARG A 194 32.79 -56.06 67.53
N ILE A 195 31.55 -56.42 67.20
CA ILE A 195 30.72 -57.30 68.09
C ILE A 195 31.29 -58.70 68.11
N ILE A 196 31.74 -59.29 66.99
CA ILE A 196 32.41 -60.60 66.91
C ILE A 196 33.69 -60.57 67.75
N ASP A 197 34.51 -59.51 67.64
CA ASP A 197 35.70 -59.40 68.46
C ASP A 197 35.41 -59.32 69.95
N ALA A 198 34.35 -58.55 70.32
CA ALA A 198 33.87 -58.53 71.72
C ALA A 198 33.41 -59.94 72.20
N GLY A 199 32.70 -60.69 71.37
CA GLY A 199 32.30 -62.10 71.64
C GLY A 199 33.53 -63.00 71.83
N ARG A 200 34.58 -62.82 70.96
CA ARG A 200 35.83 -63.58 71.12
C ARG A 200 36.55 -63.26 72.43
N ILE A 201 36.57 -62.02 72.86
CA ILE A 201 37.13 -61.59 74.12
C ILE A 201 36.33 -62.19 75.28
N LEU A 202 34.96 -62.12 75.21
CA LEU A 202 34.06 -62.63 76.18
C LEU A 202 34.24 -64.17 76.41
N GLY A 203 34.30 -64.91 75.28
CA GLY A 203 34.55 -66.41 75.38
C GLY A 203 35.88 -66.76 75.99
N ARG A 204 36.93 -65.90 75.94
CA ARG A 204 38.19 -66.13 76.63
C ARG A 204 38.17 -65.89 78.11
N ILE A 205 37.25 -65.03 78.62
CA ILE A 205 37.15 -64.67 80.07
C ILE A 205 35.91 -65.25 80.72
N GLN A 206 35.08 -66.04 80.02
CA GLN A 206 33.78 -66.55 80.45
C GLN A 206 33.87 -67.34 81.82
N ASP A 207 34.88 -68.18 81.97
CA ASP A 207 35.09 -68.95 83.25
C ASP A 207 35.49 -68.08 84.45
N GLN A 208 35.83 -66.75 84.16
CA GLN A 208 36.25 -65.83 85.24
C GLN A 208 35.20 -64.75 85.51
N LEU A 209 34.06 -64.83 84.84
CA LEU A 209 33.02 -63.84 84.99
C LEU A 209 32.18 -64.05 86.27
N PRO A 210 31.81 -62.98 86.97
CA PRO A 210 30.81 -63.03 88.04
C PRO A 210 29.44 -63.46 87.50
N GLU A 211 28.67 -64.21 88.36
CA GLU A 211 27.33 -64.67 87.98
C GLU A 211 26.40 -63.60 87.53
N GLU A 212 26.58 -62.34 87.98
CA GLU A 212 25.81 -61.18 87.62
C GLU A 212 25.99 -60.81 86.14
N LEU A 213 27.05 -61.25 85.46
CA LEU A 213 27.37 -61.02 84.08
C LEU A 213 27.11 -62.23 83.16
N ALA A 214 26.47 -63.27 83.64
CA ALA A 214 26.16 -64.50 82.88
C ALA A 214 25.28 -64.24 81.62
N SER A 215 24.53 -63.13 81.61
CA SER A 215 23.68 -62.73 80.43
C SER A 215 24.41 -62.02 79.34
N LEU A 216 25.70 -61.67 79.53
CA LEU A 216 26.46 -60.87 78.54
C LEU A 216 26.63 -61.56 77.18
N GLU A 217 26.80 -62.89 77.15
CA GLU A 217 26.91 -63.70 75.95
C GLU A 217 25.65 -63.58 75.10
N GLY A 218 24.48 -63.73 75.69
CA GLY A 218 23.22 -63.58 75.00
C GLY A 218 22.94 -62.19 74.48
N LEU A 219 23.43 -61.14 75.19
CA LEU A 219 23.32 -59.77 74.74
C LEU A 219 24.24 -59.47 73.58
N VAL A 220 25.45 -60.00 73.53
CA VAL A 220 26.40 -59.90 72.43
C VAL A 220 25.88 -60.64 71.20
N ASP A 221 25.36 -61.83 71.35
CA ASP A 221 24.77 -62.60 70.27
C ASP A 221 23.52 -61.90 69.69
N GLN A 222 22.66 -61.34 70.54
CA GLN A 222 21.49 -60.60 70.14
C GLN A 222 21.88 -59.30 69.38
N ALA A 223 22.94 -58.61 69.83
CA ALA A 223 23.45 -57.42 69.16
C ALA A 223 24.00 -57.81 67.79
N LEU A 224 24.69 -58.94 67.64
CA LEU A 224 25.22 -59.37 66.33
C LEU A 224 24.07 -59.74 65.36
N GLU A 225 23.07 -60.45 65.84
CA GLU A 225 21.89 -60.82 65.06
C GLU A 225 21.13 -59.59 64.60
N SER A 226 20.90 -58.57 65.47
CA SER A 226 20.25 -57.31 65.15
C SER A 226 21.07 -56.50 64.17
N ALA A 227 22.39 -56.47 64.26
CA ALA A 227 23.27 -55.79 63.33
C ALA A 227 23.22 -56.42 61.92
N ARG A 228 23.19 -57.72 61.83
CA ARG A 228 23.06 -58.49 60.57
C ARG A 228 21.68 -58.29 59.94
N GLU A 229 20.63 -58.32 60.70
CA GLU A 229 19.26 -58.09 60.23
C GLU A 229 19.13 -56.65 59.65
N ALA A 230 19.62 -55.62 60.34
CA ALA A 230 19.65 -54.26 59.88
C ALA A 230 20.46 -54.12 58.62
N ALA A 231 21.65 -54.75 58.53
CA ALA A 231 22.47 -54.68 57.28
C ALA A 231 21.76 -55.37 56.11
N GLY A 232 21.10 -56.50 56.33
CA GLY A 232 20.32 -57.17 55.28
C GLY A 232 19.14 -56.34 54.78
N GLN A 233 18.38 -55.73 55.69
CA GLN A 233 17.27 -54.83 55.29
C GLN A 233 17.76 -53.64 54.49
N ILE A 234 18.92 -53.07 54.79
CA ILE A 234 19.51 -51.96 54.01
C ILE A 234 19.97 -52.50 52.64
N GLU A 235 20.56 -53.68 52.54
CA GLU A 235 20.99 -54.23 51.25
C GLU A 235 19.81 -54.56 50.35
N ASP A 236 18.72 -55.07 50.87
CA ASP A 236 17.46 -55.27 50.14
C ASP A 236 16.88 -53.95 49.69
N ALA A 237 16.88 -52.90 50.50
CA ALA A 237 16.47 -51.60 50.16
C ALA A 237 17.34 -51.02 49.05
N LEU A 238 18.66 -51.08 49.14
CA LEU A 238 19.61 -50.60 48.13
C LEU A 238 19.44 -51.34 46.79
N SER A 239 19.23 -52.64 46.80
CA SER A 239 18.99 -53.44 45.60
C SER A 239 17.68 -53.07 44.89
N SER A 240 16.63 -52.77 45.68
CA SER A 240 15.35 -52.30 45.12
C SER A 240 15.40 -50.83 44.58
N LEU A 241 16.31 -50.01 45.12
CA LEU A 241 16.46 -48.59 44.77
C LEU A 241 17.50 -48.37 43.63
N GLY A 242 18.32 -49.35 43.27
CA GLY A 242 19.53 -49.23 42.42
C GLY A 242 19.29 -48.96 40.92
N GLY A 243 18.11 -48.48 40.48
CA GLY A 243 17.72 -48.45 39.06
C GLY A 243 18.00 -47.19 38.21
N ASP A 244 18.39 -46.03 38.76
CA ASP A 244 18.21 -44.79 38.00
C ASP A 244 19.31 -43.73 38.02
N GLN A 245 20.58 -44.12 38.17
CA GLN A 245 21.70 -43.16 38.15
C GLN A 245 21.90 -42.48 36.80
N GLY A 246 21.60 -43.15 35.67
CA GLY A 246 21.72 -42.56 34.30
C GLY A 246 20.62 -41.57 33.92
N SER A 247 19.53 -41.47 34.69
CA SER A 247 18.45 -40.54 34.40
C SER A 247 18.73 -39.12 34.93
N LEU A 248 19.47 -39.00 36.04
CA LEU A 248 19.83 -37.68 36.57
C LEU A 248 20.78 -36.93 35.62
N GLU A 249 21.80 -37.61 35.11
CA GLU A 249 22.74 -36.98 34.13
C GLU A 249 22.01 -36.49 32.88
N ARG A 250 21.13 -37.31 32.29
CA ARG A 250 20.32 -36.91 31.12
C ARG A 250 19.40 -35.73 31.38
N ILE A 251 18.79 -35.69 32.58
CA ILE A 251 17.95 -34.54 32.96
C ILE A 251 18.79 -33.27 33.13
N GLU A 252 19.96 -33.39 33.75
CA GLU A 252 20.88 -32.24 33.94
C GLU A 252 21.40 -31.71 32.61
N GLU A 253 21.78 -32.58 31.69
CA GLU A 253 22.19 -32.20 30.33
C GLU A 253 21.06 -31.48 29.57
N ARG A 254 19.84 -32.02 29.65
CA ARG A 254 18.66 -31.41 29.00
C ARG A 254 18.29 -30.07 29.61
N LEU A 255 18.30 -29.95 30.94
CA LEU A 255 18.08 -28.66 31.64
C LEU A 255 19.14 -27.65 31.31
N PHE A 256 20.41 -28.06 31.18
CA PHE A 256 21.50 -27.19 30.80
C PHE A 256 21.28 -26.64 29.38
N ALA A 257 20.94 -27.49 28.40
CA ALA A 257 20.69 -27.10 27.03
C ALA A 257 19.50 -26.13 26.93
N LEU A 258 18.39 -26.39 27.65
CA LEU A 258 17.23 -25.47 27.69
C LEU A 258 17.62 -24.10 28.26
N ARG A 259 18.37 -24.07 29.36
CA ARG A 259 18.81 -22.80 29.99
C ARG A 259 19.84 -22.02 29.17
N GLU A 260 20.72 -22.70 28.44
CA GLU A 260 21.65 -22.09 27.52
C GLU A 260 20.90 -21.43 26.35
N LEU A 261 19.92 -22.11 25.75
CA LEU A 261 19.07 -21.55 24.70
C LEU A 261 18.29 -20.33 25.20
N ALA A 262 17.70 -20.45 26.41
CA ALA A 262 16.96 -19.35 27.06
C ALA A 262 17.85 -18.12 27.30
N ARG A 263 19.09 -18.32 27.75
CA ARG A 263 20.07 -17.26 27.97
C ARG A 263 20.47 -16.59 26.65
N LYS A 264 20.72 -17.38 25.61
CA LYS A 264 21.13 -16.90 24.29
C LYS A 264 20.03 -16.00 23.70
N HIS A 265 18.77 -16.43 23.77
CA HIS A 265 17.62 -15.69 23.23
C HIS A 265 17.00 -14.69 24.22
N ARG A 266 17.57 -14.58 25.46
CA ARG A 266 17.14 -13.63 26.51
C ARG A 266 15.66 -13.79 26.90
N VAL A 267 15.20 -15.02 26.95
CA VAL A 267 13.84 -15.38 27.36
C VAL A 267 13.89 -16.31 28.58
N PRO A 268 12.87 -16.35 29.43
CA PRO A 268 12.77 -17.37 30.48
C PRO A 268 12.75 -18.77 29.88
N ALA A 269 13.35 -19.76 30.57
CA ALA A 269 13.35 -21.15 30.09
C ALA A 269 11.93 -21.72 29.99
N SER A 270 11.03 -21.29 30.88
CA SER A 270 9.60 -21.64 30.82
C SER A 270 8.84 -21.13 29.60
N SER A 271 9.38 -20.09 28.91
CA SER A 271 8.77 -19.44 27.73
C SER A 271 9.42 -19.84 26.41
N LEU A 272 10.34 -20.82 26.41
CA LEU A 272 11.04 -21.25 25.19
C LEU A 272 10.07 -21.77 24.11
N HIS A 273 9.09 -22.55 24.50
CA HIS A 273 8.10 -23.09 23.58
C HIS A 273 7.28 -21.97 22.89
N ASP A 274 6.71 -21.06 23.69
CA ASP A 274 5.93 -19.93 23.17
C ASP A 274 6.78 -19.01 22.29
N HIS A 275 8.07 -18.84 22.64
CA HIS A 275 9.01 -18.06 21.86
C HIS A 275 9.29 -18.73 20.51
N HIS A 276 9.47 -20.06 20.46
CA HIS A 276 9.62 -20.84 19.24
C HIS A 276 8.40 -20.67 18.33
N GLU A 277 7.18 -20.81 18.85
CA GLU A 277 5.95 -20.58 18.09
C GLU A 277 5.87 -19.14 17.53
N SER A 278 6.27 -18.17 18.34
CA SER A 278 6.31 -16.76 17.91
C SER A 278 7.30 -16.53 16.77
N LEU A 279 8.49 -17.15 16.81
CA LEU A 279 9.49 -17.07 15.74
C LEU A 279 8.98 -17.73 14.46
N ALA A 280 8.35 -18.91 14.58
CA ALA A 280 7.74 -19.62 13.45
C ALA A 280 6.63 -18.80 12.79
N ALA A 281 5.73 -18.22 13.58
CA ALA A 281 4.67 -17.35 13.06
C ALA A 281 5.22 -16.09 12.35
N ARG A 282 6.33 -15.53 12.83
CA ARG A 282 7.00 -14.39 12.15
C ARG A 282 7.60 -14.82 10.82
N MET A 283 8.23 -16.00 10.74
CA MET A 283 8.76 -16.55 9.50
C MET A 283 7.66 -16.81 8.47
N ASP A 284 6.55 -17.41 8.88
CA ASP A 284 5.39 -17.67 8.02
C ASP A 284 4.79 -16.38 7.46
N ASN A 285 4.73 -15.32 8.27
CA ASN A 285 4.30 -14.01 7.82
C ASN A 285 5.21 -13.42 6.74
N LEU A 286 6.53 -13.53 6.90
CA LEU A 286 7.51 -13.08 5.91
C LEU A 286 7.36 -13.83 4.58
N CYS A 287 7.28 -15.16 4.63
CA CYS A 287 7.04 -16.00 3.45
C CYS A 287 5.70 -15.64 2.77
N GLY A 288 4.67 -15.36 3.57
CA GLY A 288 3.37 -14.91 3.08
C GLY A 288 3.43 -13.55 2.36
N MET A 289 4.23 -12.61 2.85
CA MET A 289 4.44 -11.31 2.19
C MET A 289 5.19 -11.46 0.86
N GLU A 290 6.22 -12.30 0.79
CA GLU A 290 6.97 -12.56 -0.45
C GLU A 290 6.05 -13.16 -1.53
N LYS A 291 5.17 -14.09 -1.16
CA LYS A 291 4.18 -14.63 -2.08
C LYS A 291 3.21 -13.56 -2.60
N LYS A 292 2.70 -12.71 -1.71
CA LYS A 292 1.82 -11.59 -2.10
C LYS A 292 2.55 -10.59 -3.01
N LEU A 293 3.85 -10.36 -2.79
CA LEU A 293 4.66 -9.52 -3.66
C LEU A 293 4.72 -10.09 -5.08
N ALA A 294 5.00 -11.39 -5.22
CA ALA A 294 5.01 -12.05 -6.53
C ALA A 294 3.64 -12.01 -7.23
N GLU A 295 2.55 -12.17 -6.47
CA GLU A 295 1.18 -12.03 -6.99
C GLU A 295 0.90 -10.60 -7.47
N ALA A 296 1.33 -9.58 -6.71
CA ALA A 296 1.19 -8.17 -7.10
C ALA A 296 2.02 -7.84 -8.35
N GLU A 297 3.25 -8.33 -8.48
CA GLU A 297 4.08 -8.16 -9.68
C GLU A 297 3.42 -8.79 -10.92
N HIS A 298 2.81 -9.96 -10.76
CA HIS A 298 2.06 -10.59 -11.84
C HIS A 298 0.82 -9.77 -12.23
N ALA A 299 0.08 -9.26 -11.24
CA ALA A 299 -1.09 -8.40 -11.48
C ALA A 299 -0.70 -7.08 -12.17
N ILE A 300 0.43 -6.46 -11.81
CA ILE A 300 0.98 -5.29 -12.51
C ILE A 300 1.19 -5.59 -13.98
N GLY A 301 1.81 -6.74 -14.31
CA GLY A 301 2.02 -7.16 -15.69
C GLY A 301 0.72 -7.32 -16.47
N GLN A 302 -0.29 -7.93 -15.87
CA GLN A 302 -1.61 -8.09 -16.47
C GLN A 302 -2.32 -6.76 -16.71
N GLN A 303 -2.37 -5.89 -15.70
CA GLN A 303 -3.01 -4.58 -15.83
C GLN A 303 -2.29 -3.68 -16.83
N ARG A 304 -0.96 -3.77 -16.89
CA ARG A 304 -0.16 -3.08 -17.90
C ARG A 304 -0.50 -3.53 -19.31
N ALA A 305 -0.63 -4.81 -19.55
CA ALA A 305 -0.98 -5.36 -20.86
C ALA A 305 -2.37 -4.89 -21.33
N LEU A 306 -3.36 -4.88 -20.42
CA LEU A 306 -4.70 -4.36 -20.70
C LEU A 306 -4.69 -2.87 -21.04
N PHE A 307 -3.93 -2.10 -20.28
CA PHE A 307 -3.74 -0.66 -20.57
C PHE A 307 -3.09 -0.45 -21.94
N ASP A 308 -2.00 -1.19 -22.26
CA ASP A 308 -1.28 -1.03 -23.53
C ASP A 308 -2.17 -1.38 -24.73
N GLU A 309 -3.03 -2.41 -24.60
CA GLU A 309 -4.00 -2.78 -25.64
C GLU A 309 -5.06 -1.67 -25.84
N ALA A 310 -5.66 -1.18 -24.77
CA ALA A 310 -6.65 -0.11 -24.84
C ALA A 310 -6.02 1.20 -25.38
N ALA A 311 -4.83 1.55 -24.93
CA ALA A 311 -4.09 2.71 -25.37
C ALA A 311 -3.71 2.62 -26.86
N ALA A 312 -3.34 1.46 -27.36
CA ALA A 312 -3.05 1.24 -28.78
C ALA A 312 -4.30 1.43 -29.65
N ARG A 313 -5.48 0.96 -29.21
CA ARG A 313 -6.76 1.22 -29.90
C ARG A 313 -7.08 2.70 -29.94
N LEU A 314 -6.88 3.41 -28.83
CA LEU A 314 -7.08 4.87 -28.75
C LEU A 314 -6.12 5.60 -29.67
N THR A 315 -4.83 5.23 -29.71
CA THR A 315 -3.82 5.81 -30.61
C THR A 315 -4.22 5.65 -32.08
N HIS A 316 -4.67 4.45 -32.47
CA HIS A 316 -5.12 4.20 -33.84
C HIS A 316 -6.34 5.08 -34.21
N SER A 317 -7.33 5.14 -33.35
CA SER A 317 -8.51 5.99 -33.56
C SER A 317 -8.16 7.47 -33.60
N ARG A 318 -7.19 7.93 -32.78
CA ARG A 318 -6.67 9.31 -32.86
C ARG A 318 -5.96 9.60 -34.16
N GLN A 319 -5.21 8.66 -34.73
CA GLN A 319 -4.54 8.82 -36.03
C GLN A 319 -5.57 9.03 -37.15
N ASP A 320 -6.63 8.22 -37.18
CA ASP A 320 -7.71 8.38 -38.15
C ASP A 320 -8.47 9.69 -37.96
N ALA A 321 -8.73 10.08 -36.71
CA ALA A 321 -9.39 11.32 -36.38
C ALA A 321 -8.51 12.55 -36.72
N ALA A 322 -7.20 12.45 -36.50
CA ALA A 322 -6.24 13.52 -36.86
C ALA A 322 -6.27 13.86 -38.35
N GLN A 323 -6.30 12.83 -39.19
CA GLN A 323 -6.41 13.05 -40.64
C GLN A 323 -7.75 13.66 -41.01
N ARG A 324 -8.88 13.15 -40.49
CA ARG A 324 -10.21 13.72 -40.76
C ARG A 324 -10.34 15.16 -40.28
N LEU A 325 -9.83 15.48 -39.07
CA LEU A 325 -9.88 16.83 -38.54
C LEU A 325 -9.04 17.78 -39.38
N ALA A 326 -7.85 17.36 -39.82
CA ALA A 326 -7.01 18.17 -40.70
C ALA A 326 -7.72 18.48 -42.04
N ASP A 327 -8.36 17.48 -42.64
CA ASP A 327 -9.08 17.66 -43.91
C ASP A 327 -10.29 18.61 -43.76
N VAL A 328 -11.06 18.47 -42.66
CA VAL A 328 -12.20 19.37 -42.37
C VAL A 328 -11.71 20.81 -42.17
N ILE A 329 -10.67 21.02 -41.36
CA ILE A 329 -10.12 22.36 -41.11
C ILE A 329 -9.55 22.98 -42.35
N MET A 330 -8.82 22.24 -43.19
CA MET A 330 -8.29 22.76 -44.46
C MET A 330 -9.40 23.16 -45.45
N ASN A 331 -10.52 22.42 -45.44
CA ASN A 331 -11.69 22.84 -46.24
C ASN A 331 -12.29 24.14 -45.73
N GLU A 332 -12.34 24.37 -44.43
CA GLU A 332 -12.82 25.62 -43.85
C GLU A 332 -11.89 26.80 -44.10
N PHE A 333 -10.60 26.59 -44.39
CA PHE A 333 -9.65 27.66 -44.76
C PHE A 333 -10.03 28.35 -46.05
N VAL A 334 -10.76 27.68 -46.93
CA VAL A 334 -11.29 28.27 -48.17
C VAL A 334 -12.30 29.36 -47.81
N GLY A 335 -12.05 30.58 -48.26
CA GLY A 335 -12.86 31.73 -47.93
C GLY A 335 -12.48 32.52 -46.69
N LEU A 336 -11.62 31.93 -45.81
CA LEU A 336 -11.08 32.67 -44.63
C LEU A 336 -9.75 33.36 -44.88
N LYS A 337 -9.29 33.51 -46.16
CA LYS A 337 -7.96 33.95 -46.56
C LYS A 337 -6.81 33.11 -45.97
N LEU A 338 -7.04 31.82 -45.80
CA LEU A 338 -6.07 30.84 -45.31
C LEU A 338 -5.81 29.72 -46.35
N GLU A 339 -6.17 29.91 -47.63
CA GLU A 339 -6.07 28.90 -48.70
C GLU A 339 -4.64 28.41 -48.94
N ARG A 340 -3.63 29.20 -48.52
CA ARG A 340 -2.21 28.85 -48.63
C ARG A 340 -1.68 28.12 -47.43
N ALA A 341 -2.43 28.18 -46.33
CA ALA A 341 -2.05 27.51 -45.10
C ALA A 341 -2.20 25.99 -45.23
N ARG A 342 -1.35 25.25 -44.51
CA ARG A 342 -1.45 23.83 -44.30
C ARG A 342 -1.61 23.58 -42.84
N PHE A 343 -2.40 22.59 -42.49
CA PHE A 343 -2.63 22.15 -41.13
C PHE A 343 -2.44 20.64 -41.02
N GLU A 344 -1.84 20.22 -39.93
CA GLU A 344 -1.61 18.82 -39.62
C GLU A 344 -1.76 18.60 -38.12
N VAL A 345 -2.35 17.48 -37.75
CA VAL A 345 -2.41 17.00 -36.34
C VAL A 345 -1.40 15.89 -36.18
N ALA A 346 -0.30 16.20 -35.51
CA ALA A 346 0.76 15.24 -35.25
C ALA A 346 0.54 14.54 -33.90
N LEU A 347 0.76 13.21 -33.90
CA LEU A 347 0.78 12.39 -32.69
C LEU A 347 2.23 11.97 -32.38
N THR A 348 2.67 12.14 -31.17
CA THR A 348 3.97 11.67 -30.67
C THR A 348 3.76 10.93 -29.35
N SER A 349 4.58 9.91 -29.11
CA SER A 349 4.47 9.15 -27.86
C SER A 349 4.89 9.98 -26.65
N LEU A 350 4.15 9.84 -25.56
CA LEU A 350 4.55 10.37 -24.25
C LEU A 350 5.72 9.56 -23.68
N PRO A 351 6.63 10.20 -22.91
CA PRO A 351 7.69 9.49 -22.20
C PRO A 351 7.15 8.45 -21.22
N GLU A 352 6.06 8.79 -20.55
CA GLU A 352 5.36 7.93 -19.60
C GLU A 352 3.87 7.87 -19.93
N PRO A 353 3.25 6.69 -19.88
CA PRO A 353 1.81 6.56 -20.06
C PRO A 353 1.02 7.35 -19.03
N ALA A 354 -0.14 7.85 -19.43
CA ALA A 354 -1.02 8.63 -18.58
C ALA A 354 -2.45 8.08 -18.62
N SER A 355 -3.31 8.53 -17.72
CA SER A 355 -4.72 8.13 -17.67
C SER A 355 -5.50 8.41 -18.96
N HIS A 356 -4.99 9.24 -19.84
CA HIS A 356 -5.56 9.58 -21.15
C HIS A 356 -4.83 8.90 -22.32
N GLY A 357 -4.04 7.85 -22.08
CA GLY A 357 -3.29 7.10 -23.08
C GLY A 357 -1.81 7.46 -23.15
N GLN A 358 -1.20 7.14 -24.28
CA GLN A 358 0.25 7.27 -24.50
C GLN A 358 0.62 8.33 -25.53
N ASP A 359 -0.35 9.15 -26.01
CA ASP A 359 -0.12 10.10 -27.09
C ASP A 359 -0.10 11.54 -26.59
N GLN A 360 0.81 12.30 -27.16
CA GLN A 360 0.80 13.75 -27.15
C GLN A 360 0.32 14.23 -28.51
N VAL A 361 -0.73 15.07 -28.54
CA VAL A 361 -1.28 15.66 -29.76
C VAL A 361 -0.70 17.07 -29.93
N ILE A 362 -0.26 17.38 -31.14
CA ILE A 362 0.32 18.66 -31.47
C ILE A 362 -0.32 19.16 -32.78
N PHE A 363 -0.91 20.37 -32.75
CA PHE A 363 -1.42 21.04 -33.91
C PHE A 363 -0.29 21.82 -34.60
N LEU A 364 0.03 21.42 -35.82
CA LEU A 364 1.07 21.99 -36.64
C LEU A 364 0.44 22.77 -37.82
N ALA A 365 1.02 23.91 -38.16
CA ALA A 365 0.59 24.68 -39.34
C ALA A 365 1.79 25.29 -40.06
N ALA A 366 1.55 25.61 -41.32
CA ALA A 366 2.39 26.46 -42.15
C ALA A 366 1.48 27.48 -42.86
N MET A 367 1.67 28.75 -42.63
CA MET A 367 0.77 29.81 -43.13
C MET A 367 1.03 30.15 -44.60
N ASN A 368 2.21 29.83 -45.12
CA ASN A 368 2.58 30.12 -46.51
C ASN A 368 3.11 28.85 -47.21
N LYS A 369 2.92 28.84 -48.53
CA LYS A 369 3.41 27.73 -49.38
C LYS A 369 4.94 27.64 -49.30
N GLY A 370 5.45 26.45 -48.99
CA GLY A 370 6.89 26.18 -48.83
C GLY A 370 7.44 26.42 -47.43
N GLN A 371 6.67 26.96 -46.50
CA GLN A 371 7.03 27.06 -45.08
C GLN A 371 6.99 25.68 -44.43
N ALA A 372 7.94 25.39 -43.51
CA ALA A 372 7.93 24.20 -42.70
C ALA A 372 6.75 24.23 -41.71
N LEU A 373 6.18 23.06 -41.41
CA LEU A 373 5.19 22.94 -40.34
C LEU A 373 5.84 23.20 -39.00
N ALA A 374 5.20 24.04 -38.19
CA ALA A 374 5.60 24.34 -36.82
C ALA A 374 4.36 24.45 -35.91
N PRO A 375 4.51 24.45 -34.60
CA PRO A 375 3.38 24.62 -33.71
C PRO A 375 2.52 25.83 -34.10
N PHE A 376 1.21 25.60 -34.24
CA PHE A 376 0.29 26.59 -34.77
C PHE A 376 0.40 27.97 -34.09
N HIS A 377 0.57 28.00 -32.78
CA HIS A 377 0.65 29.24 -31.99
C HIS A 377 1.93 30.03 -32.23
N GLU A 378 2.92 29.48 -32.90
CA GLU A 378 4.20 30.14 -33.21
C GLU A 378 4.21 30.79 -34.60
N VAL A 379 3.38 30.30 -35.52
CA VAL A 379 3.47 30.65 -36.93
C VAL A 379 2.37 31.58 -37.45
N ALA A 380 1.25 31.69 -36.71
CA ALA A 380 0.09 32.46 -37.12
C ALA A 380 0.05 33.82 -36.43
N SER A 381 -0.34 34.87 -37.18
CA SER A 381 -0.66 36.21 -36.62
C SER A 381 -1.99 36.20 -35.85
N GLY A 382 -2.26 37.21 -34.99
CA GLY A 382 -3.49 37.25 -34.18
C GLY A 382 -4.77 37.10 -35.02
N GLY A 383 -4.89 37.80 -36.14
CA GLY A 383 -6.05 37.67 -37.04
C GLY A 383 -6.12 36.28 -37.73
N GLU A 384 -4.98 35.66 -38.06
CA GLU A 384 -4.93 34.32 -38.63
C GLU A 384 -5.31 33.28 -37.57
N GLN A 385 -4.86 33.48 -36.34
CA GLN A 385 -5.22 32.61 -35.21
C GLN A 385 -6.72 32.64 -34.90
N SER A 386 -7.34 33.82 -34.91
CA SER A 386 -8.78 33.95 -34.70
C SER A 386 -9.59 33.28 -35.82
N ARG A 387 -9.17 33.39 -37.08
CA ARG A 387 -9.84 32.68 -38.19
C ARG A 387 -9.64 31.19 -38.17
N PHE A 388 -8.45 30.72 -37.75
CA PHE A 388 -8.22 29.29 -37.52
C PHE A 388 -9.11 28.77 -36.42
N LEU A 389 -9.22 29.48 -35.29
CA LEU A 389 -10.14 29.11 -34.19
C LEU A 389 -11.58 29.00 -34.71
N LEU A 390 -12.03 29.91 -35.55
CA LEU A 390 -13.34 29.80 -36.17
C LEU A 390 -13.46 28.52 -37.03
N ALA A 391 -12.47 28.22 -37.87
CA ALA A 391 -12.47 27.01 -38.69
C ALA A 391 -12.51 25.75 -37.82
N LEU A 392 -11.71 25.70 -36.73
CA LEU A 392 -11.68 24.64 -35.77
C LEU A 392 -13.03 24.49 -35.06
N ARG A 393 -13.66 25.60 -34.67
CA ARG A 393 -14.97 25.57 -34.01
C ARG A 393 -16.07 25.08 -34.94
N VAL A 394 -16.08 25.49 -36.18
CA VAL A 394 -17.00 24.93 -37.18
C VAL A 394 -16.79 23.44 -37.33
N ALA A 395 -15.53 22.99 -37.36
CA ALA A 395 -15.19 21.57 -37.44
C ALA A 395 -15.62 20.76 -36.19
N LEU A 396 -15.54 21.36 -34.99
CA LEU A 396 -15.94 20.75 -33.72
C LEU A 396 -17.43 21.03 -33.39
N GLY A 397 -18.09 21.92 -34.09
CA GLY A 397 -19.36 22.56 -33.73
C GLY A 397 -20.59 21.71 -33.62
N ALA A 398 -20.45 20.38 -33.80
CA ALA A 398 -21.56 19.44 -33.54
C ALA A 398 -21.40 18.71 -32.19
N THR A 399 -20.31 18.93 -31.43
CA THR A 399 -19.94 18.09 -30.29
C THR A 399 -20.11 18.74 -28.93
N ARG A 400 -20.22 20.09 -28.83
CA ARG A 400 -20.51 20.78 -27.57
C ARG A 400 -21.68 21.72 -27.70
N ASN A 401 -22.69 21.49 -26.91
CA ASN A 401 -23.85 22.37 -26.74
C ASN A 401 -23.48 23.50 -25.75
N ILE A 402 -22.58 24.44 -26.17
CA ILE A 402 -22.28 25.64 -25.37
C ILE A 402 -23.21 26.74 -25.87
N PRO A 403 -24.12 27.24 -25.02
CA PRO A 403 -25.22 28.10 -25.49
C PRO A 403 -24.76 29.46 -25.95
N VAL A 404 -23.62 29.98 -25.48
CA VAL A 404 -23.12 31.30 -25.87
C VAL A 404 -21.66 31.25 -26.26
N GLN A 405 -21.34 31.57 -27.51
CA GLN A 405 -20.00 31.74 -28.02
C GLN A 405 -19.71 33.19 -28.35
N LEU A 406 -18.70 33.78 -27.73
CA LEU A 406 -18.28 35.18 -27.97
C LEU A 406 -16.96 35.18 -28.77
N PHE A 407 -16.98 35.76 -29.93
CA PHE A 407 -15.81 35.92 -30.79
C PHE A 407 -15.33 37.37 -30.75
N ASP A 408 -14.09 37.61 -30.33
CA ASP A 408 -13.45 38.91 -30.31
C ASP A 408 -12.35 38.95 -31.37
N GLU A 409 -12.18 40.11 -32.02
CA GLU A 409 -11.15 40.41 -33.04
C GLU A 409 -11.18 39.50 -34.30
N ILE A 410 -12.26 38.76 -34.55
CA ILE A 410 -12.36 37.83 -35.68
C ILE A 410 -12.40 38.55 -37.02
N ASP A 411 -12.85 39.80 -37.02
CA ASP A 411 -12.93 40.71 -38.17
C ASP A 411 -11.64 41.49 -38.42
N GLN A 412 -10.61 41.34 -37.60
CA GLN A 412 -9.37 42.09 -37.74
C GLN A 412 -8.65 41.80 -39.06
N GLY A 413 -8.47 42.83 -39.87
CA GLY A 413 -7.77 42.76 -41.17
C GLY A 413 -8.54 42.04 -42.28
N ILE A 414 -9.86 41.82 -42.10
CA ILE A 414 -10.72 41.27 -43.16
C ILE A 414 -11.70 42.32 -43.70
N GLY A 415 -12.19 42.10 -44.94
CA GLY A 415 -13.20 42.93 -45.59
C GLY A 415 -13.78 42.23 -46.82
N GLY A 416 -14.87 42.73 -47.34
CA GLY A 416 -15.51 42.20 -48.52
C GLY A 416 -15.94 40.74 -48.42
N GLN A 417 -15.52 39.90 -49.34
CA GLN A 417 -15.91 38.48 -49.40
C GLN A 417 -15.49 37.66 -48.18
N THR A 418 -14.34 37.99 -47.56
CA THR A 418 -13.87 37.27 -46.36
C THR A 418 -14.76 37.57 -45.14
N ALA A 419 -15.22 38.82 -44.98
CA ALA A 419 -16.15 39.16 -43.91
C ALA A 419 -17.50 38.43 -44.10
N ALA A 420 -18.00 38.32 -45.34
CA ALA A 420 -19.18 37.55 -45.64
C ALA A 420 -19.00 36.03 -45.33
N ALA A 421 -17.82 35.46 -45.64
CA ALA A 421 -17.52 34.08 -45.35
C ALA A 421 -17.42 33.81 -43.82
N VAL A 422 -16.83 34.71 -43.04
CA VAL A 422 -16.81 34.65 -41.57
C VAL A 422 -18.22 34.74 -41.02
N GLY A 423 -19.07 35.67 -41.53
CA GLY A 423 -20.45 35.81 -41.13
C GLY A 423 -21.28 34.54 -41.37
N ALA A 424 -21.13 33.89 -42.52
CA ALA A 424 -21.79 32.63 -42.83
C ALA A 424 -21.37 31.47 -41.86
N ARG A 425 -20.12 31.44 -41.42
CA ARG A 425 -19.65 30.42 -40.43
C ARG A 425 -20.18 30.71 -39.03
N LEU A 426 -20.25 31.97 -38.63
CA LEU A 426 -20.88 32.37 -37.38
C LEU A 426 -22.37 32.04 -37.35
N GLU A 427 -23.06 32.28 -38.48
CA GLU A 427 -24.47 31.91 -38.67
C GLU A 427 -24.64 30.38 -38.54
N ALA A 428 -23.77 29.59 -39.17
CA ALA A 428 -23.82 28.12 -39.06
C ALA A 428 -23.60 27.62 -37.62
N LEU A 429 -22.68 28.25 -36.88
CA LEU A 429 -22.46 27.94 -35.45
C LEU A 429 -23.66 28.32 -34.60
N GLY A 430 -24.30 29.46 -34.85
CA GLY A 430 -25.47 29.92 -34.12
C GLY A 430 -26.76 29.10 -34.37
N GLN A 431 -26.77 28.21 -35.39
CA GLN A 431 -27.88 27.29 -35.64
C GLN A 431 -27.78 26.02 -34.76
N HIS A 432 -26.64 25.80 -34.12
CA HIS A 432 -26.35 24.63 -33.28
C HIS A 432 -26.13 24.98 -31.78
N GLY A 433 -26.30 26.29 -31.42
CA GLY A 433 -26.18 26.78 -30.05
C GLY A 433 -27.46 27.41 -29.51
#